data_95f80e363f5b8f5e0ad7441824b2aa7a
#
_entry.id   95f80e363f5b8f5e0ad7441824b2aa7a
#
_cell.length_a   1.000
_cell.length_b   1.000
_cell.length_c   1.000
_cell.angle_alpha   90.00
_cell.angle_beta   90.00
_cell.angle_gamma   90.00
#
_symmetry.space_group_name_H-M   'P 1'
#
loop_
_entity.id
_entity.type
_entity.pdbx_description
1 polymer ?
#
loop_
_entity_poly.entity_id
_entity_poly.type
_entity_poly.pdbx_seq_one_letter_code
_entity_poly.pdbx_strand_id
1 'polypeptide(L)'
;MPRPRPPFPAVKGLWQKPTIVNNVETLACIPYILREGYKKFASYGTEKSKGTKVFALGGKVNNVGLVEVPMGTTMRELIYDIGGGIPNGKKFKAIQTGGPSGGCLTEEALDA
;
A
#
# COMPACT_ATOMS: atom_id res chain seq x y z
N MET A 1 1.75 32.28 -8.27
CA MET A 1 2.55 32.78 -7.14
C MET A 1 2.73 31.68 -6.12
N PRO A 2 3.95 31.43 -5.63
CA PRO A 2 4.12 30.49 -4.53
C PRO A 2 3.41 30.99 -3.28
N ARG A 3 2.81 30.04 -2.55
CA ARG A 3 2.13 30.37 -1.28
C ARG A 3 3.05 30.02 -0.11
N PRO A 4 2.98 30.77 1.00
CA PRO A 4 3.67 30.37 2.20
C PRO A 4 3.15 29.00 2.69
N ARG A 5 4.02 28.23 3.30
CA ARG A 5 3.65 26.91 3.82
C ARG A 5 2.61 27.07 4.93
N PRO A 6 1.47 26.37 4.87
CA PRO A 6 0.52 26.39 5.96
C PRO A 6 1.11 25.74 7.22
N PRO A 7 0.59 26.06 8.41
CA PRO A 7 1.05 25.39 9.64
C PRO A 7 0.75 23.90 9.60
N PHE A 8 1.51 23.11 10.36
CA PHE A 8 1.21 21.68 10.49
C PHE A 8 -0.17 21.46 11.11
N PRO A 9 -0.93 20.45 10.64
CA PRO A 9 -2.27 20.16 11.18
C PRO A 9 -2.30 19.95 12.68
N ALA A 10 -1.24 19.39 13.28
CA ALA A 10 -1.14 19.18 14.71
C ALA A 10 -1.13 20.50 15.51
N VAL A 11 -0.71 21.58 14.88
CA VAL A 11 -0.72 22.92 15.48
C VAL A 11 -2.01 23.65 15.15
N LYS A 12 -2.38 23.68 13.88
CA LYS A 12 -3.54 24.42 13.39
C LYS A 12 -4.11 23.73 12.14
N GLY A 13 -5.07 22.85 12.32
CA GLY A 13 -5.68 22.06 11.27
C GLY A 13 -7.13 22.46 11.00
N LEU A 14 -8.04 21.49 11.04
CA LEU A 14 -9.46 21.68 10.78
C LEU A 14 -10.07 22.67 11.79
N TRP A 15 -10.83 23.62 11.28
CA TRP A 15 -11.42 24.73 12.05
C TRP A 15 -10.40 25.51 12.88
N GLN A 16 -9.16 25.56 12.39
CA GLN A 16 -8.03 26.22 13.04
C GLN A 16 -7.68 25.67 14.44
N LYS A 17 -8.03 24.40 14.66
CA LYS A 17 -7.72 23.68 15.90
C LYS A 17 -6.68 22.58 15.65
N PRO A 18 -5.96 22.15 16.69
CA PRO A 18 -5.06 21.01 16.56
C PRO A 18 -5.78 19.78 16.03
N THR A 19 -5.21 19.14 15.01
CA THR A 19 -5.86 18.05 14.29
C THR A 19 -4.85 16.95 14.03
N ILE A 20 -5.28 15.71 14.22
CA ILE A 20 -4.51 14.52 13.87
C ILE A 20 -4.91 14.09 12.46
N VAL A 21 -3.90 13.75 11.64
CA VAL A 21 -4.10 13.26 10.28
C VAL A 21 -3.71 11.78 10.24
N ASN A 22 -4.60 10.95 9.74
CA ASN A 22 -4.35 9.53 9.54
C ASN A 22 -4.69 9.12 8.12
N ASN A 23 -3.97 8.10 7.63
CA ASN A 23 -4.25 7.51 6.33
C ASN A 23 -5.64 6.84 6.33
N VAL A 24 -6.34 6.94 5.21
CA VAL A 24 -7.69 6.37 5.06
C VAL A 24 -7.69 4.86 5.26
N GLU A 25 -6.68 4.15 4.77
CA GLU A 25 -6.55 2.71 4.97
C GLU A 25 -6.44 2.36 6.45
N THR A 26 -5.66 3.13 7.22
CA THR A 26 -5.56 2.98 8.66
C THR A 26 -6.93 3.14 9.33
N LEU A 27 -7.67 4.20 8.97
CA LEU A 27 -9.01 4.43 9.51
C LEU A 27 -10.00 3.33 9.10
N ALA A 28 -9.89 2.83 7.87
CA ALA A 28 -10.76 1.76 7.38
C ALA A 28 -10.54 0.43 8.09
N CYS A 29 -9.34 0.17 8.61
CA CYS A 29 -9.04 -1.03 9.38
C CYS A 29 -9.60 -1.01 10.80
N ILE A 30 -9.88 0.16 11.35
CA ILE A 30 -10.34 0.29 12.75
C ILE A 30 -11.65 -0.46 13.02
N PRO A 31 -12.72 -0.34 12.20
CA PRO A 31 -13.95 -1.09 12.44
C PRO A 31 -13.74 -2.59 12.47
N TYR A 32 -12.90 -3.11 11.58
CA TYR A 32 -12.57 -4.54 11.56
C TYR A 32 -11.87 -4.97 12.84
N ILE A 33 -10.87 -4.20 13.28
CA ILE A 33 -10.10 -4.50 14.50
C ILE A 33 -11.02 -4.50 15.73
N LEU A 34 -11.93 -3.52 15.82
CA LEU A 34 -12.87 -3.42 16.94
C LEU A 34 -13.89 -4.54 16.94
N ARG A 35 -14.36 -4.98 15.77
CA ARG A 35 -15.36 -6.04 15.63
C ARG A 35 -14.77 -7.43 15.83
N GLU A 36 -13.63 -7.72 15.19
CA GLU A 36 -13.04 -9.07 15.15
C GLU A 36 -11.92 -9.27 16.17
N GLY A 37 -11.43 -8.20 16.79
CA GLY A 37 -10.34 -8.22 17.76
C GLY A 37 -8.98 -8.02 17.14
N TYR A 38 -8.07 -7.46 17.92
CA TYR A 38 -6.71 -7.15 17.46
C TYR A 38 -5.90 -8.40 17.12
N LYS A 39 -6.15 -9.51 17.80
CA LYS A 39 -5.44 -10.78 17.57
C LYS A 39 -5.72 -11.33 16.19
N LYS A 40 -6.97 -11.24 15.73
CA LYS A 40 -7.35 -11.70 14.40
C LYS A 40 -6.70 -10.87 13.31
N PHE A 41 -6.70 -9.55 13.45
CA PHE A 41 -6.00 -8.66 12.51
C PHE A 41 -4.50 -8.95 12.49
N ALA A 42 -3.88 -9.12 13.66
CA ALA A 42 -2.47 -9.41 13.78
C ALA A 42 -2.07 -10.82 13.34
N SER A 43 -3.04 -11.73 13.13
CA SER A 43 -2.78 -13.07 12.59
C SER A 43 -2.40 -13.06 11.12
N TYR A 44 -2.77 -12.01 10.39
CA TYR A 44 -2.33 -11.80 9.01
C TYR A 44 -0.95 -11.14 8.99
N GLY A 45 -0.14 -11.50 8.00
CA GLY A 45 1.16 -10.89 7.83
C GLY A 45 2.28 -11.66 8.51
N THR A 46 3.36 -10.96 8.81
CA THR A 46 4.55 -11.51 9.45
C THR A 46 4.66 -11.08 10.91
N GLU A 47 5.64 -11.64 11.63
CA GLU A 47 5.86 -11.26 13.03
C GLU A 47 6.15 -9.77 13.21
N LYS A 48 6.92 -9.19 12.29
CA LYS A 48 7.32 -7.78 12.35
C LYS A 48 6.39 -6.83 11.59
N SER A 49 5.61 -7.35 10.65
CA SER A 49 4.70 -6.57 9.81
C SER A 49 3.36 -7.26 9.78
N LYS A 50 2.47 -6.82 10.66
CA LYS A 50 1.17 -7.45 10.86
C LYS A 50 0.08 -6.76 10.07
N GLY A 51 -0.98 -7.53 9.76
CA GLY A 51 -2.14 -7.03 9.06
C GLY A 51 -2.04 -7.22 7.55
N THR A 52 -2.85 -6.44 6.84
CA THR A 52 -2.97 -6.49 5.39
C THR A 52 -2.62 -5.13 4.77
N LYS A 53 -2.38 -5.13 3.47
CA LYS A 53 -2.09 -3.92 2.71
C LYS A 53 -2.84 -3.96 1.38
N VAL A 54 -3.46 -2.83 1.02
CA VAL A 54 -4.11 -2.66 -0.28
C VAL A 54 -3.11 -2.09 -1.27
N PHE A 55 -3.01 -2.75 -2.43
CA PHE A 55 -2.18 -2.29 -3.54
C PHE A 55 -3.04 -1.98 -4.75
N ALA A 56 -2.69 -0.91 -5.44
CA ALA A 56 -3.24 -0.60 -6.75
C ALA A 56 -2.28 -1.13 -7.82
N LEU A 57 -2.69 -2.20 -8.49
CA LEU A 57 -1.93 -2.75 -9.61
C LEU A 57 -2.29 -2.01 -10.89
N GLY A 58 -1.31 -1.51 -11.60
CA GLY A 58 -1.53 -0.78 -12.84
C GLY A 58 -0.38 -0.95 -13.83
N GLY A 59 -0.59 -0.47 -15.04
CA GLY A 59 0.40 -0.55 -16.09
C GLY A 59 0.37 -1.88 -16.84
N LYS A 60 1.53 -2.44 -17.13
CA LYS A 60 1.70 -3.61 -17.99
C LYS A 60 1.58 -4.92 -17.20
N VAL A 61 0.42 -5.14 -16.59
CA VAL A 61 0.01 -6.43 -16.00
C VAL A 61 -1.34 -6.81 -16.56
N ASN A 62 -1.63 -8.13 -16.60
CA ASN A 62 -2.88 -8.61 -17.17
C ASN A 62 -4.11 -8.16 -16.36
N ASN A 63 -4.02 -8.20 -15.04
CA ASN A 63 -5.11 -7.83 -14.14
C ASN A 63 -4.77 -6.54 -13.41
N VAL A 64 -5.42 -5.45 -13.79
CA VAL A 64 -5.27 -4.14 -13.12
C VAL A 64 -6.40 -3.93 -12.13
N GLY A 65 -6.14 -3.23 -11.04
CA GLY A 65 -7.13 -2.92 -10.02
C GLY A 65 -6.56 -2.90 -8.63
N LEU A 66 -7.45 -2.88 -7.65
CA LEU A 66 -7.07 -2.92 -6.24
C LEU A 66 -7.05 -4.35 -5.72
N VAL A 67 -6.03 -4.68 -4.96
CA VAL A 67 -5.92 -5.98 -4.28
C VAL A 67 -5.49 -5.77 -2.84
N GLU A 68 -6.06 -6.55 -1.95
CA GLU A 68 -5.65 -6.59 -0.55
C GLU A 68 -4.93 -7.90 -0.28
N VAL A 69 -3.74 -7.81 0.31
CA VAL A 69 -2.90 -8.97 0.60
C VAL A 69 -2.35 -8.88 2.02
N PRO A 70 -2.07 -10.02 2.66
CA PRO A 70 -1.37 -10.01 3.93
C PRO A 70 0.04 -9.41 3.76
N MET A 71 0.51 -8.73 4.78
CA MET A 71 1.90 -8.30 4.84
C MET A 71 2.82 -9.53 4.74
N GLY A 72 3.94 -9.39 4.05
CA GLY A 72 4.83 -10.51 3.74
C GLY A 72 4.60 -11.14 2.37
N THR A 73 3.54 -10.76 1.67
CA THR A 73 3.33 -11.14 0.27
C THR A 73 4.43 -10.51 -0.58
N THR A 74 5.07 -11.31 -1.44
CA THR A 74 6.16 -10.82 -2.29
C THR A 74 5.65 -10.06 -3.50
N MET A 75 6.50 -9.22 -4.08
CA MET A 75 6.17 -8.53 -5.34
C MET A 75 5.97 -9.52 -6.47
N ARG A 76 6.67 -10.66 -6.45
CA ARG A 76 6.50 -11.73 -7.44
C ARG A 76 5.08 -12.28 -7.40
N GLU A 77 4.56 -12.56 -6.21
CA GLU A 77 3.18 -13.04 -6.05
C GLU A 77 2.17 -12.01 -6.54
N LEU A 78 2.39 -10.73 -6.24
CA LEU A 78 1.50 -9.66 -6.69
C LEU A 78 1.46 -9.53 -8.21
N ILE A 79 2.60 -9.61 -8.87
CA ILE A 79 2.72 -9.41 -10.31
C ILE A 79 2.23 -10.65 -11.08
N TYR A 80 2.68 -11.83 -10.69
CA TYR A 80 2.43 -13.06 -11.46
C TYR A 80 1.17 -13.79 -11.01
N ASP A 81 1.00 -14.03 -9.72
CA ASP A 81 -0.14 -14.83 -9.24
C ASP A 81 -1.43 -14.03 -9.24
N ILE A 82 -1.40 -12.82 -8.73
CA ILE A 82 -2.58 -11.95 -8.65
C ILE A 82 -2.75 -11.13 -9.92
N GLY A 83 -1.69 -10.48 -10.36
CA GLY A 83 -1.69 -9.65 -11.56
C GLY A 83 -1.73 -10.41 -12.88
N GLY A 84 -1.51 -11.71 -12.85
CA GLY A 84 -1.55 -12.56 -14.04
C GLY A 84 -0.35 -12.42 -14.97
N GLY A 85 0.72 -11.79 -14.52
CA GLY A 85 1.94 -11.61 -15.30
C GLY A 85 1.90 -10.47 -16.30
N ILE A 86 2.92 -10.39 -17.11
CA ILE A 86 3.08 -9.35 -18.14
C ILE A 86 2.32 -9.76 -19.41
N PRO A 87 1.52 -8.87 -20.02
CA PRO A 87 0.73 -9.23 -21.19
C PRO A 87 1.59 -9.48 -22.43
N ASN A 88 1.01 -10.16 -23.41
CA ASN A 88 1.59 -10.44 -24.72
C ASN A 88 2.88 -11.27 -24.67
N GLY A 89 3.06 -12.12 -23.67
CA GLY A 89 4.24 -12.96 -23.53
C GLY A 89 5.55 -12.20 -23.29
N LYS A 90 5.46 -10.92 -22.98
CA LYS A 90 6.65 -10.10 -22.71
C LYS A 90 7.23 -10.41 -21.34
N LYS A 91 8.53 -10.15 -21.19
CA LYS A 91 9.23 -10.37 -19.93
C LYS A 91 9.08 -9.17 -19.00
N PHE A 92 9.07 -9.46 -17.70
CA PHE A 92 9.15 -8.43 -16.66
C PHE A 92 10.43 -7.62 -16.80
N LYS A 93 10.34 -6.33 -16.57
CA LYS A 93 11.51 -5.43 -16.60
C LYS A 93 11.71 -4.74 -15.27
N ALA A 94 10.69 -4.06 -14.77
CA ALA A 94 10.76 -3.36 -13.50
C ALA A 94 9.35 -3.04 -13.00
N ILE A 95 9.24 -2.80 -11.69
CA ILE A 95 8.03 -2.30 -11.05
C ILE A 95 8.37 -1.02 -10.29
N GLN A 96 7.50 -0.03 -10.39
CA GLN A 96 7.60 1.18 -9.58
C GLN A 96 6.66 1.04 -8.38
N THR A 97 7.17 1.34 -7.20
CA THR A 97 6.41 1.29 -5.95
C THR A 97 6.24 2.70 -5.39
N GLY A 98 5.09 2.97 -4.79
CA GLY A 98 4.87 4.21 -4.05
C GLY A 98 4.69 5.48 -4.88
N GLY A 99 4.48 5.38 -6.19
CA GLY A 99 4.27 6.54 -7.05
C GLY A 99 5.57 7.24 -7.45
N PRO A 100 5.50 8.50 -7.94
CA PRO A 100 6.67 9.19 -8.52
C PRO A 100 7.85 9.38 -7.57
N SER A 101 7.59 9.49 -6.28
CA SER A 101 8.64 9.62 -5.26
C SER A 101 9.10 8.28 -4.69
N GLY A 102 8.54 7.17 -5.16
CA GLY A 102 8.94 5.83 -4.76
C GLY A 102 10.15 5.33 -5.52
N GLY A 103 10.41 4.03 -5.41
CA GLY A 103 11.53 3.38 -6.06
C GLY A 103 11.10 2.42 -7.16
N CYS A 104 12.07 2.06 -8.01
CA CYS A 104 11.90 1.02 -9.01
C CYS A 104 12.64 -0.24 -8.56
N LEU A 105 11.99 -1.38 -8.68
CA LEU A 105 12.55 -2.69 -8.35
C LEU A 105 12.67 -3.52 -9.63
N THR A 106 13.82 -4.15 -9.79
CA THR A 106 14.08 -5.10 -10.87
C THR A 106 13.76 -6.52 -10.43
N GLU A 107 13.91 -7.48 -11.33
CA GLU A 107 13.59 -8.89 -11.08
C GLU A 107 14.29 -9.46 -9.84
N GLU A 108 15.51 -9.02 -9.58
CA GLU A 108 16.31 -9.50 -8.44
C GLU A 108 15.69 -9.15 -7.06
N ALA A 109 14.88 -8.11 -7.00
CA ALA A 109 14.27 -7.64 -5.76
C ALA A 109 12.82 -8.13 -5.55
N LEU A 110 12.28 -8.95 -6.45
CA LEU A 110 10.87 -9.36 -6.40
C LEU A 110 10.52 -10.24 -5.20
N ASP A 111 11.48 -10.93 -4.65
CA ASP A 111 11.29 -11.85 -3.52
C ASP A 111 11.75 -11.25 -2.18
N ALA A 112 12.15 -10.00 -2.19
CA ALA A 112 12.62 -9.29 -1.01
C ALA A 112 11.50 -9.01 0.01
#